data_52cf33ce2b5bd0bd803bd3e924e47ca1
#
_entry.id   52cf33ce2b5bd0bd803bd3e924e47ca1
#
_cell.length_a   1.000
_cell.length_b   1.000
_cell.length_c   1.000
_cell.angle_alpha   90.00
_cell.angle_beta   90.00
_cell.angle_gamma   90.00
#
_symmetry.space_group_name_H-M   'P 1'
#
loop_
_entity.id
_entity.type
_entity.pdbx_description
1 polymer ?
#
loop_
_entity_poly.entity_id
_entity_poly.type
_entity_poly.pdbx_seq_one_letter_code
_entity_poly.pdbx_strand_id
1 'polypeptide(L)'
;MNLDYNDEQNMLREQIQKFCESEYDFYKREEIVKSSKDFDPNVWNLFAEQGWLSMPFSEQSGGLGFGPIELSILFEEFGKALVIEPYLSTVVLSGTLLDKSTFSEKNDLIEKICTGSIHISLAYAEVDNGYDYLNPSTTLDSKFVLNGTKTLVLNGSNAEKIIVTCSNDDSLNIVVLDANTPGVSINSFSTVDGQSCSEISFENVKLDKSNIIAAGNGAENLLKETINLGTL
;
A
#
# COMPACT_ATOMS: atom_id res chain seq x y z
N MET A 1 -21.25 -25.02 6.14
CA MET A 1 -20.31 -24.15 5.41
C MET A 1 -19.00 -24.92 5.37
N ASN A 2 -18.45 -25.23 4.20
CA ASN A 2 -17.12 -25.84 4.11
C ASN A 2 -16.09 -24.70 4.22
N LEU A 3 -15.15 -24.82 5.15
CA LEU A 3 -14.05 -23.87 5.38
C LEU A 3 -12.71 -24.42 4.88
N ASP A 4 -12.72 -25.59 4.25
CA ASP A 4 -11.51 -26.17 3.68
C ASP A 4 -11.11 -25.41 2.40
N TYR A 5 -9.83 -25.22 2.21
CA TYR A 5 -9.29 -24.66 0.97
C TYR A 5 -9.51 -25.64 -0.20
N ASN A 6 -9.77 -25.09 -1.38
CA ASN A 6 -9.79 -25.88 -2.60
C ASN A 6 -8.37 -26.26 -3.05
N ASP A 7 -8.25 -27.07 -4.12
CA ASP A 7 -6.95 -27.56 -4.58
C ASP A 7 -6.02 -26.43 -5.02
N GLU A 8 -6.55 -25.41 -5.71
CA GLU A 8 -5.76 -24.25 -6.17
C GLU A 8 -5.24 -23.41 -4.98
N GLN A 9 -6.09 -23.19 -3.98
CA GLN A 9 -5.72 -22.48 -2.74
C GLN A 9 -4.67 -23.25 -1.94
N ASN A 10 -4.78 -24.58 -1.87
CA ASN A 10 -3.77 -25.43 -1.23
C ASN A 10 -2.43 -25.39 -1.99
N MET A 11 -2.46 -25.42 -3.32
CA MET A 11 -1.25 -25.27 -4.14
C MET A 11 -0.57 -23.91 -3.92
N LEU A 12 -1.36 -22.82 -3.88
CA LEU A 12 -0.85 -21.48 -3.59
C LEU A 12 -0.17 -21.47 -2.20
N ARG A 13 -0.82 -22.01 -1.18
CA ARG A 13 -0.28 -22.12 0.17
C ARG A 13 1.05 -22.85 0.20
N GLU A 14 1.11 -24.05 -0.42
CA GLU A 14 2.35 -24.83 -0.48
C GLU A 14 3.48 -24.09 -1.22
N GLN A 15 3.15 -23.34 -2.26
CA GLN A 15 4.14 -22.54 -3.00
C GLN A 15 4.74 -21.46 -2.10
N ILE A 16 3.88 -20.70 -1.37
CA ILE A 16 4.32 -19.64 -0.47
C ILE A 16 5.16 -20.24 0.68
N GLN A 17 4.73 -21.36 1.27
CA GLN A 17 5.47 -22.04 2.32
C GLN A 17 6.88 -22.43 1.87
N LYS A 18 7.00 -23.10 0.72
CA LYS A 18 8.30 -23.50 0.16
C LYS A 18 9.19 -22.29 -0.09
N PHE A 19 8.64 -21.20 -0.59
CA PHE A 19 9.39 -19.96 -0.78
C PHE A 19 9.90 -19.41 0.56
N CYS A 20 9.04 -19.29 1.57
CA CYS A 20 9.44 -18.81 2.88
C CYS A 20 10.52 -19.67 3.54
N GLU A 21 10.45 -21.00 3.36
CA GLU A 21 11.45 -21.93 3.88
C GLU A 21 12.80 -21.83 3.15
N SER A 22 12.82 -21.57 1.84
CA SER A 22 14.06 -21.58 1.04
C SER A 22 14.69 -20.21 0.86
N GLU A 23 13.89 -19.16 0.66
CA GLU A 23 14.35 -17.81 0.27
C GLU A 23 14.19 -16.78 1.39
N TYR A 24 13.37 -17.06 2.42
CA TYR A 24 13.01 -16.11 3.46
C TYR A 24 12.98 -16.75 4.85
N ASP A 25 14.06 -17.42 5.23
CA ASP A 25 14.20 -17.96 6.57
C ASP A 25 14.45 -16.87 7.64
N PHE A 26 14.40 -17.24 8.91
CA PHE A 26 14.59 -16.30 10.01
C PHE A 26 15.95 -15.59 9.96
N TYR A 27 17.01 -16.25 9.50
CA TYR A 27 18.34 -15.63 9.40
C TYR A 27 18.39 -14.59 8.29
N LYS A 28 17.77 -14.88 7.15
CA LYS A 28 17.63 -13.92 6.04
C LYS A 28 16.89 -12.67 6.49
N ARG A 29 15.74 -12.85 7.17
CA ARG A 29 14.99 -11.73 7.76
C ARG A 29 15.85 -10.91 8.74
N GLU A 30 16.58 -11.59 9.63
CA GLU A 30 17.45 -10.93 10.61
C GLU A 30 18.54 -10.08 9.93
N GLU A 31 19.13 -10.57 8.82
CA GLU A 31 20.07 -9.83 7.99
C GLU A 31 19.44 -8.56 7.41
N ILE A 32 18.21 -8.64 6.86
CA ILE A 32 17.51 -7.49 6.31
C ILE A 32 17.29 -6.42 7.39
N VAL A 33 16.75 -6.80 8.53
CA VAL A 33 16.51 -5.88 9.66
C VAL A 33 17.81 -5.23 10.17
N LYS A 34 18.89 -6.01 10.29
CA LYS A 34 20.21 -5.51 10.73
C LYS A 34 20.90 -4.61 9.70
N SER A 35 20.61 -4.78 8.43
CA SER A 35 21.22 -3.99 7.34
C SER A 35 20.73 -2.56 7.26
N SER A 36 19.75 -2.17 8.09
CA SER A 36 19.04 -0.88 8.03
C SER A 36 18.34 -0.64 6.68
N LYS A 37 18.08 -1.71 5.94
CA LYS A 37 17.21 -1.69 4.78
C LYS A 37 15.79 -1.97 5.23
N ASP A 38 14.85 -1.26 4.67
CA ASP A 38 13.45 -1.42 5.02
C ASP A 38 12.84 -2.71 4.45
N PHE A 39 13.48 -3.30 3.41
CA PHE A 39 13.13 -4.56 2.76
C PHE A 39 14.30 -5.04 1.87
N ASP A 40 14.24 -6.28 1.33
CA ASP A 40 15.21 -6.77 0.35
C ASP A 40 14.65 -6.66 -1.09
N PRO A 41 15.24 -5.79 -1.95
CA PRO A 41 14.80 -5.67 -3.34
C PRO A 41 14.84 -6.98 -4.14
N ASN A 42 15.73 -7.92 -3.79
CA ASN A 42 15.78 -9.22 -4.46
C ASN A 42 14.56 -10.08 -4.10
N VAL A 43 14.17 -10.08 -2.83
CA VAL A 43 12.94 -10.76 -2.37
C VAL A 43 11.71 -10.14 -3.02
N TRP A 44 11.67 -8.80 -3.12
CA TRP A 44 10.58 -8.09 -3.79
C TRP A 44 10.47 -8.46 -5.28
N ASN A 45 11.60 -8.57 -5.97
CA ASN A 45 11.65 -9.04 -7.36
C ASN A 45 11.16 -10.49 -7.48
N LEU A 46 11.54 -11.37 -6.55
CA LEU A 46 11.01 -12.73 -6.52
C LEU A 46 9.49 -12.77 -6.33
N PHE A 47 8.90 -11.87 -5.52
CA PHE A 47 7.45 -11.75 -5.41
C PHE A 47 6.80 -11.36 -6.75
N ALA A 48 7.44 -10.48 -7.53
CA ALA A 48 6.98 -10.14 -8.86
C ALA A 48 7.06 -11.34 -9.82
N GLU A 49 8.17 -12.08 -9.82
CA GLU A 49 8.38 -13.28 -10.65
C GLU A 49 7.40 -14.40 -10.33
N GLN A 50 7.00 -14.55 -9.05
CA GLN A 50 5.97 -15.49 -8.61
C GLN A 50 4.54 -15.02 -8.95
N GLY A 51 4.37 -13.79 -9.45
CA GLY A 51 3.08 -13.19 -9.74
C GLY A 51 2.32 -12.71 -8.49
N TRP A 52 2.91 -12.74 -7.32
CA TRP A 52 2.23 -12.37 -6.07
C TRP A 52 1.87 -10.90 -6.02
N LEU A 53 2.68 -10.01 -6.63
CA LEU A 53 2.38 -8.58 -6.67
C LEU A 53 1.14 -8.24 -7.53
N SER A 54 0.72 -9.15 -8.40
CA SER A 54 -0.45 -8.98 -9.26
C SER A 54 -1.73 -9.67 -8.74
N MET A 55 -1.63 -10.43 -7.64
CA MET A 55 -2.72 -11.28 -7.15
C MET A 55 -4.06 -10.57 -7.00
N PRO A 56 -4.18 -9.43 -6.28
CA PRO A 56 -5.48 -8.84 -5.97
C PRO A 56 -6.07 -7.98 -7.08
N PHE A 57 -5.30 -7.65 -8.11
CA PHE A 57 -5.77 -6.74 -9.14
C PHE A 57 -6.66 -7.44 -10.15
N SER A 58 -7.59 -6.67 -10.72
CA SER A 58 -8.50 -7.17 -11.74
C SER A 58 -7.73 -7.60 -13.01
N GLU A 59 -8.26 -8.60 -13.74
CA GLU A 59 -7.70 -9.03 -15.03
C GLU A 59 -7.63 -7.88 -16.04
N GLN A 60 -8.56 -6.92 -15.95
CA GLN A 60 -8.59 -5.72 -16.80
C GLN A 60 -7.37 -4.81 -16.56
N SER A 61 -6.82 -4.82 -15.35
CA SER A 61 -5.63 -4.09 -14.97
C SER A 61 -4.34 -4.92 -15.06
N GLY A 62 -4.43 -6.14 -15.59
CA GLY A 62 -3.29 -7.06 -15.74
C GLY A 62 -3.00 -7.91 -14.50
N GLY A 63 -3.93 -7.99 -13.55
CA GLY A 63 -3.83 -8.81 -12.35
C GLY A 63 -4.39 -10.23 -12.53
N LEU A 64 -4.36 -11.00 -11.43
CA LEU A 64 -4.86 -12.39 -11.40
C LEU A 64 -6.30 -12.49 -10.89
N GLY A 65 -6.91 -11.40 -10.41
CA GLY A 65 -8.29 -11.38 -9.92
C GLY A 65 -8.52 -12.20 -8.65
N PHE A 66 -7.46 -12.47 -7.86
CA PHE A 66 -7.59 -13.25 -6.63
C PHE A 66 -8.34 -12.46 -5.55
N GLY A 67 -9.10 -13.19 -4.75
CA GLY A 67 -9.96 -12.62 -3.72
C GLY A 67 -9.32 -12.52 -2.34
N PRO A 68 -10.12 -12.14 -1.33
CA PRO A 68 -9.65 -12.02 0.05
C PRO A 68 -9.14 -13.34 0.64
N ILE A 69 -9.62 -14.49 0.18
CA ILE A 69 -9.19 -15.81 0.68
C ILE A 69 -7.73 -16.05 0.30
N GLU A 70 -7.37 -15.85 -0.96
CA GLU A 70 -6.01 -16.02 -1.45
C GLU A 70 -5.04 -15.02 -0.80
N LEU A 71 -5.49 -13.78 -0.59
CA LEU A 71 -4.71 -12.80 0.19
C LEU A 71 -4.51 -13.25 1.63
N SER A 72 -5.55 -13.80 2.29
CA SER A 72 -5.40 -14.29 3.67
C SER A 72 -4.46 -15.48 3.76
N ILE A 73 -4.43 -16.37 2.76
CA ILE A 73 -3.45 -17.45 2.67
C ILE A 73 -2.02 -16.89 2.60
N LEU A 74 -1.81 -15.90 1.73
CA LEU A 74 -0.49 -15.26 1.58
C LEU A 74 -0.05 -14.60 2.89
N PHE A 75 -0.92 -13.82 3.53
CA PHE A 75 -0.60 -13.15 4.78
C PHE A 75 -0.43 -14.10 5.96
N GLU A 76 -1.14 -15.23 6.00
CA GLU A 76 -0.92 -16.28 7.01
C GLU A 76 0.50 -16.83 6.90
N GLU A 77 0.97 -17.17 5.71
CA GLU A 77 2.31 -17.72 5.51
C GLU A 77 3.41 -16.65 5.67
N PHE A 78 3.16 -15.42 5.17
CA PHE A 78 4.06 -14.29 5.41
C PHE A 78 4.19 -13.95 6.90
N GLY A 79 3.08 -14.03 7.65
CA GLY A 79 3.10 -13.83 9.10
C GLY A 79 3.92 -14.88 9.84
N LYS A 80 3.87 -16.16 9.42
CA LYS A 80 4.69 -17.23 9.99
C LYS A 80 6.19 -17.02 9.76
N ALA A 81 6.55 -16.49 8.59
CA ALA A 81 7.93 -16.18 8.22
C ALA A 81 8.38 -14.78 8.71
N LEU A 82 7.45 -13.98 9.27
CA LEU A 82 7.69 -12.59 9.69
C LEU A 82 8.19 -11.70 8.54
N VAL A 83 7.60 -11.83 7.36
CA VAL A 83 7.94 -11.06 6.16
C VAL A 83 7.73 -9.57 6.40
N ILE A 84 8.73 -8.75 6.04
CA ILE A 84 8.70 -7.29 6.22
C ILE A 84 8.61 -6.51 4.91
N GLU A 85 8.67 -7.20 3.79
CA GLU A 85 8.49 -6.60 2.46
C GLU A 85 7.15 -5.84 2.37
N PRO A 86 7.12 -4.68 1.68
CA PRO A 86 6.00 -3.73 1.74
C PRO A 86 4.76 -4.16 0.94
N TYR A 87 4.36 -5.43 1.06
CA TYR A 87 3.24 -5.99 0.32
C TYR A 87 1.91 -5.33 0.73
N LEU A 88 1.68 -5.15 2.04
CA LEU A 88 0.48 -4.51 2.55
C LEU A 88 0.35 -3.06 2.04
N SER A 89 1.41 -2.26 2.12
CA SER A 89 1.35 -0.86 1.73
C SER A 89 1.22 -0.66 0.23
N THR A 90 2.04 -1.35 -0.56
CA THR A 90 2.13 -1.13 -2.01
C THR A 90 1.03 -1.88 -2.77
N VAL A 91 0.84 -3.17 -2.47
CA VAL A 91 -0.08 -4.02 -3.23
C VAL A 91 -1.50 -3.89 -2.68
N VAL A 92 -1.69 -4.15 -1.38
CA VAL A 92 -3.05 -4.22 -0.82
C VAL A 92 -3.66 -2.85 -0.65
N LEU A 93 -3.01 -1.92 0.06
CA LEU A 93 -3.61 -0.61 0.32
C LEU A 93 -3.57 0.30 -0.91
N SER A 94 -2.39 0.54 -1.47
CA SER A 94 -2.26 1.50 -2.58
C SER A 94 -2.74 0.92 -3.90
N GLY A 95 -2.32 -0.29 -4.23
CA GLY A 95 -2.63 -0.93 -5.50
C GLY A 95 -4.11 -1.23 -5.69
N THR A 96 -4.79 -1.83 -4.69
CA THR A 96 -6.24 -2.11 -4.82
C THR A 96 -7.09 -0.85 -4.81
N LEU A 97 -6.65 0.22 -4.10
CA LEU A 97 -7.29 1.53 -4.18
C LEU A 97 -7.23 2.07 -5.62
N LEU A 98 -6.07 2.00 -6.25
CA LEU A 98 -5.90 2.42 -7.64
C LEU A 98 -6.74 1.56 -8.59
N ASP A 99 -6.72 0.23 -8.46
CA ASP A 99 -7.46 -0.69 -9.33
C ASP A 99 -8.96 -0.40 -9.33
N LYS A 100 -9.53 -0.17 -8.16
CA LYS A 100 -10.96 0.14 -7.99
C LYS A 100 -11.34 1.58 -8.34
N SER A 101 -10.36 2.47 -8.53
CA SER A 101 -10.60 3.87 -8.86
C SER A 101 -10.91 4.08 -10.34
N THR A 102 -11.32 5.32 -10.68
CA THR A 102 -11.44 5.79 -12.06
C THR A 102 -10.24 6.65 -12.48
N PHE A 103 -9.14 6.58 -11.74
CA PHE A 103 -7.94 7.37 -12.01
C PHE A 103 -7.33 7.03 -13.37
N SER A 104 -6.99 8.05 -14.15
CA SER A 104 -6.59 7.86 -15.55
C SER A 104 -5.28 7.10 -15.73
N GLU A 105 -4.33 7.26 -14.78
CA GLU A 105 -3.01 6.62 -14.83
C GLU A 105 -2.95 5.29 -14.06
N LYS A 106 -4.09 4.78 -13.56
CA LYS A 106 -4.10 3.60 -12.70
C LYS A 106 -3.46 2.38 -13.34
N ASN A 107 -3.71 2.12 -14.63
CA ASN A 107 -3.19 0.94 -15.31
C ASN A 107 -1.66 0.96 -15.41
N ASP A 108 -1.07 2.12 -15.72
CA ASP A 108 0.39 2.29 -15.74
C ASP A 108 1.01 2.07 -14.34
N LEU A 109 0.36 2.59 -13.29
CA LEU A 109 0.83 2.39 -11.92
C LEU A 109 0.68 0.93 -11.48
N ILE A 110 -0.42 0.27 -11.81
CA ILE A 110 -0.64 -1.15 -11.48
C ILE A 110 0.37 -2.04 -12.21
N GLU A 111 0.64 -1.80 -13.49
CA GLU A 111 1.68 -2.53 -14.24
C GLU A 111 3.05 -2.40 -13.55
N LYS A 112 3.40 -1.20 -13.09
CA LYS A 112 4.65 -0.96 -12.34
C LYS A 112 4.67 -1.66 -10.98
N ILE A 113 3.52 -1.73 -10.28
CA ILE A 113 3.42 -2.51 -9.04
C ILE A 113 3.61 -3.99 -9.35
N CYS A 114 2.91 -4.54 -10.35
CA CYS A 114 3.00 -5.95 -10.73
C CYS A 114 4.43 -6.38 -11.09
N THR A 115 5.19 -5.49 -11.71
CA THR A 115 6.61 -5.73 -12.06
C THR A 115 7.58 -5.44 -10.92
N GLY A 116 7.09 -4.95 -9.76
CA GLY A 116 7.93 -4.58 -8.62
C GLY A 116 8.76 -3.32 -8.82
N SER A 117 8.51 -2.56 -9.88
CA SER A 117 9.32 -1.40 -10.29
C SER A 117 8.92 -0.08 -9.63
N ILE A 118 7.86 -0.05 -8.81
CA ILE A 118 7.42 1.11 -8.05
C ILE A 118 6.88 0.71 -6.68
N HIS A 119 7.15 1.56 -5.68
CA HIS A 119 6.49 1.50 -4.39
C HIS A 119 5.55 2.70 -4.23
N ILE A 120 4.34 2.42 -3.77
CA ILE A 120 3.32 3.43 -3.51
C ILE A 120 2.80 3.23 -2.09
N SER A 121 2.68 4.32 -1.33
CA SER A 121 2.20 4.27 0.04
C SER A 121 0.90 5.06 0.21
N LEU A 122 -0.02 4.52 1.00
CA LEU A 122 -1.27 5.20 1.37
C LEU A 122 -1.10 5.92 2.71
N ALA A 123 -1.20 7.24 2.67
CA ALA A 123 -1.11 8.14 3.80
C ALA A 123 -2.51 8.62 4.22
N TYR A 124 -3.13 7.93 5.18
CA TYR A 124 -4.50 8.21 5.62
C TYR A 124 -4.61 8.54 7.12
N ALA A 125 -3.73 7.99 7.96
CA ALA A 125 -3.79 8.16 9.40
C ALA A 125 -3.22 9.52 9.84
N GLU A 126 -3.81 10.10 10.90
CA GLU A 126 -3.38 11.35 11.54
C GLU A 126 -3.40 11.19 13.06
N VAL A 127 -2.51 11.91 13.77
CA VAL A 127 -2.34 11.75 15.23
C VAL A 127 -3.63 12.05 15.99
N ASP A 128 -4.30 13.13 15.62
CA ASP A 128 -5.45 13.66 16.38
C ASP A 128 -6.78 13.01 16.00
N ASN A 129 -6.84 12.28 14.89
CA ASN A 129 -8.09 11.71 14.36
C ASN A 129 -8.38 10.28 14.84
N GLY A 130 -7.42 9.63 15.50
CA GLY A 130 -7.60 8.25 15.98
C GLY A 130 -8.03 7.30 14.87
N TYR A 131 -9.21 6.69 15.03
CA TYR A 131 -9.78 5.79 14.02
C TYR A 131 -10.70 6.50 13.01
N ASP A 132 -10.88 7.82 13.10
CA ASP A 132 -11.70 8.60 12.16
C ASP A 132 -10.88 9.00 10.92
N TYR A 133 -10.61 8.03 10.06
CA TYR A 133 -9.85 8.24 8.84
C TYR A 133 -10.65 8.90 7.70
N LEU A 134 -11.96 9.13 7.89
CA LEU A 134 -12.82 9.75 6.87
C LEU A 134 -12.85 11.28 6.96
N ASN A 135 -12.47 11.85 8.09
CA ASN A 135 -12.45 13.28 8.34
C ASN A 135 -11.02 13.78 8.58
N PRO A 136 -10.13 13.75 7.55
CA PRO A 136 -8.75 14.16 7.72
C PRO A 136 -8.62 15.66 8.01
N SER A 137 -7.68 16.01 8.90
CA SER A 137 -7.27 17.40 9.16
C SER A 137 -6.34 17.96 8.08
N THR A 138 -5.68 17.08 7.30
CA THR A 138 -4.92 17.45 6.09
C THR A 138 -5.88 18.08 5.08
N THR A 139 -5.55 19.25 4.55
CA THR A 139 -6.44 20.04 3.68
C THR A 139 -5.90 20.20 2.26
N LEU A 140 -6.81 20.20 1.29
CA LEU A 140 -6.56 20.58 -0.09
C LEU A 140 -7.45 21.80 -0.41
N ASP A 141 -6.85 22.95 -0.64
CA ASP A 141 -7.62 24.16 -0.92
C ASP A 141 -8.16 24.21 -2.37
N SER A 142 -8.98 25.22 -2.66
CA SER A 142 -9.57 25.43 -3.99
C SER A 142 -8.54 25.72 -5.11
N LYS A 143 -7.28 25.99 -4.76
CA LYS A 143 -6.16 26.18 -5.68
C LYS A 143 -5.28 24.93 -5.78
N PHE A 144 -5.75 23.80 -5.24
CA PHE A 144 -5.04 22.53 -5.17
C PHE A 144 -3.73 22.60 -4.37
N VAL A 145 -3.69 23.40 -3.30
CA VAL A 145 -2.55 23.42 -2.38
C VAL A 145 -2.83 22.48 -1.20
N LEU A 146 -1.98 21.47 -1.04
CA LEU A 146 -2.06 20.45 0.03
C LEU A 146 -1.23 20.90 1.23
N ASN A 147 -1.85 20.85 2.43
CA ASN A 147 -1.20 21.12 3.71
C ASN A 147 -1.67 20.13 4.78
N GLY A 148 -0.76 19.67 5.62
CA GLY A 148 -1.08 18.79 6.74
C GLY A 148 0.02 17.80 7.05
N THR A 149 -0.27 16.83 7.93
CA THR A 149 0.68 15.80 8.34
C THR A 149 -0.02 14.45 8.47
N LYS A 150 0.59 13.43 7.92
CA LYS A 150 0.16 12.03 8.04
C LYS A 150 1.16 11.24 8.88
N THR A 151 0.64 10.35 9.69
CA THR A 151 1.44 9.47 10.55
C THR A 151 1.25 8.01 10.19
N LEU A 152 2.15 7.14 10.67
CA LEU A 152 2.10 5.70 10.45
C LEU A 152 1.93 5.30 8.96
N VAL A 153 2.58 6.06 8.07
CA VAL A 153 2.58 5.74 6.64
C VAL A 153 3.54 4.58 6.40
N LEU A 154 2.98 3.40 6.15
CA LEU A 154 3.76 2.18 5.90
C LEU A 154 4.60 2.35 4.64
N ASN A 155 5.90 2.03 4.75
CA ASN A 155 6.89 2.09 3.66
C ASN A 155 7.02 3.48 3.00
N GLY A 156 6.68 4.55 3.72
CA GLY A 156 6.73 5.92 3.16
C GLY A 156 8.12 6.36 2.70
N SER A 157 9.19 5.84 3.32
CA SER A 157 10.59 6.11 2.97
C SER A 157 10.99 5.66 1.56
N ASN A 158 10.37 4.57 1.09
CA ASN A 158 10.70 3.95 -0.19
C ASN A 158 9.66 4.24 -1.27
N ALA A 159 8.61 4.99 -0.93
CA ALA A 159 7.54 5.30 -1.88
C ALA A 159 8.01 6.33 -2.92
N GLU A 160 7.88 6.02 -4.19
CA GLU A 160 8.02 6.99 -5.28
C GLU A 160 6.77 7.85 -5.41
N LYS A 161 5.60 7.29 -5.09
CA LYS A 161 4.33 8.03 -5.05
C LYS A 161 3.62 7.82 -3.72
N ILE A 162 2.93 8.86 -3.28
CA ILE A 162 2.13 8.85 -2.05
C ILE A 162 0.68 9.14 -2.42
N ILE A 163 -0.23 8.26 -2.01
CA ILE A 163 -1.67 8.50 -2.05
C ILE A 163 -2.05 9.12 -0.72
N VAL A 164 -2.69 10.28 -0.75
CA VAL A 164 -3.00 11.06 0.46
C VAL A 164 -4.50 11.32 0.56
N THR A 165 -5.08 11.06 1.73
CA THR A 165 -6.43 11.50 2.05
C THR A 165 -6.39 12.94 2.58
N CYS A 166 -7.27 13.79 2.09
CA CYS A 166 -7.36 15.19 2.50
C CYS A 166 -8.80 15.70 2.46
N SER A 167 -9.09 16.76 3.18
CA SER A 167 -10.38 17.44 3.16
C SER A 167 -10.36 18.61 2.17
N ASN A 168 -11.42 18.76 1.41
CA ASN A 168 -11.69 19.94 0.59
C ASN A 168 -13.16 20.33 0.81
N ASP A 169 -13.41 21.52 1.40
CA ASP A 169 -14.75 21.99 1.74
C ASP A 169 -15.59 20.91 2.47
N ASP A 170 -15.05 20.32 3.53
CA ASP A 170 -15.64 19.25 4.32
C ASP A 170 -15.93 17.92 3.57
N SER A 171 -15.42 17.77 2.36
CA SER A 171 -15.51 16.54 1.58
C SER A 171 -14.17 15.80 1.55
N LEU A 172 -14.21 14.48 1.73
CA LEU A 172 -13.02 13.64 1.59
C LEU A 172 -12.55 13.64 0.14
N ASN A 173 -11.27 13.85 -0.06
CA ASN A 173 -10.59 13.70 -1.32
C ASN A 173 -9.40 12.74 -1.16
N ILE A 174 -9.09 12.01 -2.21
CA ILE A 174 -7.91 11.15 -2.32
C ILE A 174 -7.10 11.67 -3.51
N VAL A 175 -5.86 12.01 -3.22
CA VAL A 175 -4.92 12.53 -4.24
C VAL A 175 -3.68 11.67 -4.30
N VAL A 176 -2.98 11.69 -5.44
CA VAL A 176 -1.66 11.05 -5.61
C VAL A 176 -0.63 12.08 -6.04
N LEU A 177 0.57 11.99 -5.48
CA LEU A 177 1.69 12.86 -5.82
C LEU A 177 3.02 12.10 -5.75
N ASP A 178 4.04 12.65 -6.40
CA ASP A 178 5.40 12.14 -6.29
C ASP A 178 5.97 12.46 -4.89
N ALA A 179 6.66 11.50 -4.27
CA ALA A 179 7.23 11.67 -2.93
C ALA A 179 8.28 12.78 -2.86
N ASN A 180 8.92 13.11 -3.98
CA ASN A 180 9.90 14.20 -4.09
C ASN A 180 9.30 15.55 -4.49
N THR A 181 7.96 15.68 -4.47
CA THR A 181 7.29 16.96 -4.77
C THR A 181 7.74 18.04 -3.77
N PRO A 182 8.08 19.27 -4.22
CA PRO A 182 8.46 20.34 -3.32
C PRO A 182 7.41 20.61 -2.25
N GLY A 183 7.84 20.68 -0.98
CA GLY A 183 6.97 20.83 0.18
C GLY A 183 6.59 19.52 0.87
N VAL A 184 7.01 18.36 0.34
CA VAL A 184 6.88 17.05 1.02
C VAL A 184 8.13 16.82 1.87
N SER A 185 7.91 16.44 3.13
CA SER A 185 8.97 16.02 4.05
C SER A 185 8.63 14.66 4.65
N ILE A 186 9.54 13.70 4.56
CA ILE A 186 9.37 12.33 5.04
C ILE A 186 10.34 12.09 6.20
N ASN A 187 9.80 11.73 7.36
CA ASN A 187 10.57 11.34 8.54
C ASN A 187 10.28 9.89 8.88
N SER A 188 11.25 9.00 8.66
CA SER A 188 11.05 7.56 8.76
C SER A 188 11.55 6.99 10.07
N PHE A 189 10.89 5.93 10.53
CA PHE A 189 11.24 5.18 11.73
C PHE A 189 10.85 3.70 11.55
N SER A 190 11.51 2.82 12.29
CA SER A 190 11.16 1.40 12.29
C SER A 190 10.13 1.11 13.36
N THR A 191 9.17 0.25 13.03
CA THR A 191 8.20 -0.30 13.99
C THR A 191 8.81 -1.50 14.74
N VAL A 192 8.14 -1.96 15.81
CA VAL A 192 8.65 -3.04 16.67
C VAL A 192 8.79 -4.37 15.93
N ASP A 193 8.01 -4.57 14.87
CA ASP A 193 8.05 -5.75 13.99
C ASP A 193 9.11 -5.65 12.89
N GLY A 194 9.86 -4.54 12.84
CA GLY A 194 10.94 -4.32 11.87
C GLY A 194 10.50 -3.72 10.55
N GLN A 195 9.22 -3.37 10.40
CA GLN A 195 8.74 -2.69 9.19
C GLN A 195 9.11 -1.21 9.21
N SER A 196 9.18 -0.59 8.03
CA SER A 196 9.38 0.85 7.88
C SER A 196 8.06 1.61 7.93
N CYS A 197 8.04 2.65 8.72
CA CYS A 197 6.94 3.61 8.81
C CYS A 197 7.47 5.04 8.68
N SER A 198 6.58 5.97 8.31
CA SER A 198 6.95 7.37 8.19
C SER A 198 5.87 8.30 8.75
N GLU A 199 6.31 9.44 9.24
CA GLU A 199 5.52 10.65 9.32
C GLU A 199 5.80 11.48 8.07
N ILE A 200 4.75 11.95 7.39
CA ILE A 200 4.86 12.73 6.16
C ILE A 200 4.15 14.05 6.33
N SER A 201 4.88 15.16 6.20
CA SER A 201 4.35 16.51 6.25
C SER A 201 4.27 17.12 4.86
N PHE A 202 3.20 17.87 4.63
CA PHE A 202 2.91 18.59 3.39
C PHE A 202 2.82 20.09 3.70
N GLU A 203 3.72 20.87 3.13
CA GLU A 203 3.77 22.33 3.32
C GLU A 203 3.66 23.04 1.98
N ASN A 204 2.49 23.64 1.71
CA ASN A 204 2.20 24.37 0.47
C ASN A 204 2.49 23.54 -0.81
N VAL A 205 2.21 22.24 -0.77
CA VAL A 205 2.42 21.33 -1.89
C VAL A 205 1.42 21.65 -2.98
N LYS A 206 1.91 22.03 -4.16
CA LYS A 206 1.08 22.41 -5.30
C LYS A 206 0.75 21.19 -6.13
N LEU A 207 -0.53 20.90 -6.23
CA LEU A 207 -1.12 19.86 -7.06
C LEU A 207 -1.95 20.49 -8.17
N ASP A 208 -2.58 19.65 -8.97
CA ASP A 208 -3.60 20.05 -9.93
C ASP A 208 -4.71 18.99 -10.00
N LYS A 209 -5.68 19.19 -10.88
CA LYS A 209 -6.83 18.31 -11.01
C LYS A 209 -6.44 16.87 -11.41
N SER A 210 -5.32 16.69 -12.11
CA SER A 210 -4.85 15.36 -12.54
C SER A 210 -4.36 14.50 -11.36
N ASN A 211 -4.03 15.11 -10.22
CA ASN A 211 -3.64 14.40 -9.02
C ASN A 211 -4.83 13.77 -8.27
N ILE A 212 -6.09 14.11 -8.59
CA ILE A 212 -7.26 13.62 -7.87
C ILE A 212 -7.61 12.21 -8.32
N ILE A 213 -7.57 11.25 -7.39
CA ILE A 213 -8.04 9.87 -7.61
C ILE A 213 -9.55 9.78 -7.44
N ALA A 214 -10.08 10.33 -6.35
CA ALA A 214 -11.49 10.29 -6.00
C ALA A 214 -11.88 11.48 -5.09
N ALA A 215 -13.16 11.83 -5.06
CA ALA A 215 -13.71 12.91 -4.23
C ALA A 215 -15.09 12.56 -3.67
N GLY A 216 -15.44 13.15 -2.51
CA GLY A 216 -16.74 13.00 -1.85
C GLY A 216 -17.09 11.55 -1.55
N ASN A 217 -18.33 11.16 -1.74
CA ASN A 217 -18.83 9.81 -1.46
C ASN A 217 -18.04 8.71 -2.21
N GLY A 218 -17.51 9.02 -3.39
CA GLY A 218 -16.66 8.10 -4.13
C GLY A 218 -15.34 7.81 -3.41
N ALA A 219 -14.73 8.84 -2.85
CA ALA A 219 -13.50 8.72 -2.05
C ALA A 219 -13.75 7.94 -0.74
N GLU A 220 -14.87 8.23 -0.06
CA GLU A 220 -15.23 7.52 1.17
C GLU A 220 -15.42 6.02 0.96
N ASN A 221 -16.20 5.63 -0.06
CA ASN A 221 -16.45 4.22 -0.36
C ASN A 221 -15.15 3.51 -0.74
N LEU A 222 -14.35 4.13 -1.60
CA LEU A 222 -13.07 3.58 -2.04
C LEU A 222 -12.11 3.36 -0.87
N LEU A 223 -12.00 4.35 0.03
CA LEU A 223 -11.15 4.24 1.22
C LEU A 223 -11.64 3.18 2.19
N LYS A 224 -12.96 3.12 2.48
CA LYS A 224 -13.56 2.10 3.34
C LYS A 224 -13.29 0.68 2.83
N GLU A 225 -13.48 0.45 1.52
CA GLU A 225 -13.20 -0.86 0.91
C GLU A 225 -11.73 -1.23 1.01
N THR A 226 -10.83 -0.26 0.77
CA THR A 226 -9.39 -0.44 0.86
C THR A 226 -8.94 -0.79 2.28
N ILE A 227 -9.38 -0.03 3.28
CA ILE A 227 -9.02 -0.28 4.69
C ILE A 227 -9.61 -1.62 5.16
N ASN A 228 -10.85 -1.95 4.79
CA ASN A 228 -11.45 -3.24 5.14
C ASN A 228 -10.63 -4.41 4.57
N LEU A 229 -10.14 -4.31 3.33
CA LEU A 229 -9.29 -5.34 2.76
C LEU A 229 -7.93 -5.44 3.47
N GLY A 230 -7.35 -4.32 3.87
CA GLY A 230 -6.08 -4.27 4.61
C GLY A 230 -6.16 -4.72 6.06
N THR A 231 -7.36 -4.97 6.59
CA THR A 231 -7.60 -5.46 7.97
C THR A 231 -7.93 -6.96 8.03
N LEU A 232 -7.94 -7.65 6.89
CA LEU A 232 -8.08 -9.10 6.83
C LEU A 232 -6.79 -9.78 7.34
#